data_e18ca8ce3d6a3df6516e66dedaf7833e
#
_entry.id   e18ca8ce3d6a3df6516e66dedaf7833e
#
_cell.length_a   1.000
_cell.length_b   1.000
_cell.length_c   1.000
_cell.angle_alpha   90.00
_cell.angle_beta   90.00
_cell.angle_gamma   90.00
#
_symmetry.space_group_name_H-M   'P 1'
#
loop_
_entity.id
_entity.type
_entity.pdbx_description
1 polymer ?
#
loop_
_entity_poly.entity_id
_entity_poly.type
_entity_poly.pdbx_seq_one_letter_code
_entity_poly.pdbx_strand_id
1 'polypeptide(L)'
;MPPKNLVDAGPIIALLDRKDEYHDWGAEQFSRFDAFETCEAVLAEACARLAYAGFDQTAVIRLVDEGVLKLAFDTGRNLGRIIALMEKYRDLPMDFADACLVTMSEENKDSLVVTLDQKDFSVYRRYGRQAIPVLTP
;
A
#
# COMPACT_ATOMS: atom_id res chain seq x y z
N MET A 1 20.75 -5.58 1.70
CA MET A 1 19.61 -5.16 0.84
C MET A 1 19.10 -3.83 1.33
N PRO A 2 18.89 -2.85 0.45
CA PRO A 2 18.29 -1.61 0.86
C PRO A 2 16.85 -1.83 1.34
N PRO A 3 16.36 -1.02 2.29
CA PRO A 3 14.97 -1.10 2.72
C PRO A 3 14.01 -0.89 1.54
N LYS A 4 12.88 -1.56 1.57
CA LYS A 4 11.84 -1.37 0.56
C LYS A 4 10.71 -0.52 1.11
N ASN A 5 10.23 0.40 0.30
CA ASN A 5 9.11 1.26 0.65
C ASN A 5 7.87 0.71 -0.04
N LEU A 6 6.95 0.22 0.76
CA LEU A 6 5.67 -0.29 0.28
C LEU A 6 4.65 0.85 0.37
N VAL A 7 3.73 0.94 -0.56
CA VAL A 7 2.74 2.00 -0.55
C VAL A 7 1.32 1.45 -0.68
N ASP A 8 0.43 1.98 0.16
CA ASP A 8 -1.00 1.73 0.16
C ASP A 8 -1.70 2.68 -0.83
N ALA A 9 -2.99 2.48 -1.06
CA ALA A 9 -3.77 3.29 -1.99
C ALA A 9 -3.93 4.76 -1.54
N GLY A 10 -4.07 5.01 -0.25
CA GLY A 10 -4.28 6.37 0.28
C GLY A 10 -3.24 7.38 -0.19
N PRO A 11 -1.95 7.12 -0.01
CA PRO A 11 -0.90 8.03 -0.48
C PRO A 11 -0.88 8.22 -1.99
N ILE A 12 -1.23 7.20 -2.77
CA ILE A 12 -1.31 7.30 -4.24
C ILE A 12 -2.43 8.29 -4.62
N ILE A 13 -3.60 8.14 -3.99
CA ILE A 13 -4.73 9.02 -4.21
C ILE A 13 -4.38 10.45 -3.79
N ALA A 14 -3.74 10.61 -2.64
CA ALA A 14 -3.34 11.92 -2.13
C ALA A 14 -2.40 12.64 -3.11
N LEU A 15 -1.47 11.91 -3.71
CA LEU A 15 -0.57 12.46 -4.73
C LEU A 15 -1.34 12.98 -5.94
N LEU A 16 -2.32 12.21 -6.43
CA LEU A 16 -2.99 12.48 -7.70
C LEU A 16 -4.20 13.42 -7.56
N ASP A 17 -4.79 13.50 -6.37
CA ASP A 17 -5.92 14.39 -6.09
C ASP A 17 -5.42 15.61 -5.32
N ARG A 18 -5.30 16.74 -6.02
CA ARG A 18 -4.80 17.99 -5.42
C ARG A 18 -5.71 18.53 -4.30
N LYS A 19 -6.95 18.08 -4.23
CA LYS A 19 -7.91 18.51 -3.19
C LYS A 19 -7.92 17.56 -2.01
N ASP A 20 -7.16 16.46 -2.07
CA ASP A 20 -7.07 15.53 -0.95
C ASP A 20 -6.44 16.23 0.26
N GLU A 21 -6.98 15.97 1.44
CA GLU A 21 -6.49 16.52 2.71
C GLU A 21 -4.99 16.29 2.89
N TYR A 22 -4.48 15.15 2.43
CA TYR A 22 -3.10 14.74 2.59
C TYR A 22 -2.27 14.91 1.32
N HIS A 23 -2.73 15.76 0.38
CA HIS A 23 -2.02 15.94 -0.90
C HIS A 23 -0.57 16.37 -0.69
N ASP A 24 -0.33 17.38 0.14
CA ASP A 24 1.03 17.90 0.34
C ASP A 24 1.93 16.86 0.97
N TRP A 25 1.41 16.12 1.95
CA TRP A 25 2.16 15.03 2.57
C TRP A 25 2.48 13.92 1.55
N GLY A 26 1.49 13.52 0.75
CA GLY A 26 1.67 12.51 -0.29
C GLY A 26 2.73 12.93 -1.31
N ALA A 27 2.62 14.15 -1.82
CA ALA A 27 3.59 14.68 -2.78
C ALA A 27 5.00 14.69 -2.19
N GLU A 28 5.15 15.04 -0.91
CA GLU A 28 6.43 15.01 -0.22
C GLU A 28 7.03 13.59 -0.20
N GLN A 29 6.22 12.57 0.12
CA GLN A 29 6.73 11.20 0.16
C GLN A 29 7.17 10.72 -1.23
N PHE A 30 6.41 11.04 -2.27
CA PHE A 30 6.77 10.65 -3.63
C PHE A 30 7.97 11.43 -4.17
N SER A 31 8.29 12.60 -3.63
CA SER A 31 9.53 13.30 -3.97
C SER A 31 10.73 12.79 -3.17
N ARG A 32 10.48 12.27 -1.98
CA ARG A 32 11.52 11.81 -1.06
C ARG A 32 12.10 10.45 -1.43
N PHE A 33 11.27 9.55 -1.93
CA PHE A 33 11.67 8.19 -2.30
C PHE A 33 11.65 8.03 -3.82
N ASP A 34 12.65 7.34 -4.37
CA ASP A 34 12.78 7.14 -5.81
C ASP A 34 11.68 6.25 -6.38
N ALA A 35 11.27 5.23 -5.63
CA ALA A 35 10.24 4.30 -6.05
C ALA A 35 9.59 3.64 -4.85
N PHE A 36 8.35 3.18 -5.06
CA PHE A 36 7.61 2.38 -4.09
C PHE A 36 7.27 1.03 -4.71
N GLU A 37 7.21 0.00 -3.89
CA GLU A 37 6.68 -1.29 -4.30
C GLU A 37 5.23 -1.41 -3.82
N THR A 38 4.40 -2.02 -4.64
CA THR A 38 2.99 -2.22 -4.33
C THR A 38 2.46 -3.47 -5.07
N CYS A 39 1.17 -3.67 -5.05
CA CYS A 39 0.52 -4.81 -5.66
C CYS A 39 -0.72 -4.39 -6.44
N GLU A 40 -1.22 -5.30 -7.28
CA GLU A 40 -2.38 -5.03 -8.12
C GLU A 40 -3.63 -4.72 -7.30
N ALA A 41 -3.79 -5.33 -6.11
CA ALA A 41 -4.93 -5.03 -5.24
C ALA A 41 -4.95 -3.57 -4.82
N VAL A 42 -3.79 -3.00 -4.49
CA VAL A 42 -3.65 -1.58 -4.15
C VAL A 42 -3.95 -0.71 -5.36
N LEU A 43 -3.44 -1.07 -6.54
CA LEU A 43 -3.71 -0.32 -7.77
C LEU A 43 -5.21 -0.30 -8.08
N ALA A 44 -5.87 -1.44 -7.95
CA ALA A 44 -7.30 -1.54 -8.22
C ALA A 44 -8.10 -0.63 -7.29
N GLU A 45 -7.76 -0.60 -6.01
CA GLU A 45 -8.42 0.28 -5.05
C GLU A 45 -8.19 1.75 -5.39
N ALA A 46 -6.95 2.14 -5.68
CA ALA A 46 -6.62 3.52 -6.03
C ALA A 46 -7.35 3.95 -7.30
N CYS A 47 -7.35 3.11 -8.34
CA CYS A 47 -8.06 3.38 -9.58
C CYS A 47 -9.55 3.56 -9.36
N ALA A 48 -10.18 2.67 -8.60
CA ALA A 48 -11.61 2.71 -8.34
C ALA A 48 -12.01 3.99 -7.57
N ARG A 49 -11.24 4.34 -6.55
CA ARG A 49 -11.52 5.52 -5.74
C ARG A 49 -11.34 6.82 -6.53
N LEU A 50 -10.30 6.91 -7.34
CA LEU A 50 -10.08 8.08 -8.21
C LEU A 50 -11.16 8.21 -9.26
N ALA A 51 -11.55 7.13 -9.92
CA ALA A 51 -12.62 7.13 -10.91
C ALA A 51 -13.94 7.58 -10.29
N TYR A 52 -14.26 7.08 -9.09
CA TYR A 52 -15.47 7.47 -8.37
C TYR A 52 -15.48 8.99 -8.06
N ALA A 53 -14.30 9.55 -7.77
CA ALA A 53 -14.17 10.98 -7.49
C ALA A 53 -14.06 11.85 -8.76
N GLY A 54 -14.19 11.25 -9.94
CA GLY A 54 -14.16 11.96 -11.21
C GLY A 54 -12.79 12.22 -11.79
N PHE A 55 -11.75 11.55 -11.29
CA PHE A 55 -10.38 11.66 -11.79
C PHE A 55 -10.07 10.59 -12.81
N ASP A 56 -9.07 10.85 -13.64
CA ASP A 56 -8.56 9.89 -14.61
C ASP A 56 -7.74 8.81 -13.91
N GLN A 57 -8.32 7.61 -13.80
CA GLN A 57 -7.65 6.49 -13.13
C GLN A 57 -6.38 6.00 -13.85
N THR A 58 -6.22 6.33 -15.15
CA THR A 58 -5.00 5.94 -15.87
C THR A 58 -3.75 6.59 -15.30
N ALA A 59 -3.91 7.67 -14.53
CA ALA A 59 -2.78 8.31 -13.85
C ALA A 59 -2.07 7.34 -12.90
N VAL A 60 -2.80 6.42 -12.25
CA VAL A 60 -2.21 5.38 -11.39
C VAL A 60 -1.32 4.46 -12.23
N ILE A 61 -1.82 4.02 -13.37
CA ILE A 61 -1.10 3.09 -14.24
C ILE A 61 0.13 3.77 -14.84
N ARG A 62 0.06 5.08 -15.13
CA ARG A 62 1.21 5.82 -15.60
C ARG A 62 2.34 5.87 -14.58
N LEU A 63 2.03 5.90 -13.29
CA LEU A 63 3.06 5.83 -12.25
C LEU A 63 3.81 4.51 -12.30
N VAL A 64 3.11 3.41 -12.63
CA VAL A 64 3.76 2.11 -12.83
C VAL A 64 4.63 2.14 -14.08
N ASP A 65 4.10 2.66 -15.19
CA ASP A 65 4.82 2.75 -16.46
C ASP A 65 6.10 3.59 -16.32
N GLU A 66 6.04 4.64 -15.53
CA GLU A 66 7.17 5.55 -15.29
C GLU A 66 8.16 5.01 -14.24
N GLY A 67 7.88 3.88 -13.61
CA GLY A 67 8.76 3.27 -12.61
C GLY A 67 8.66 3.87 -11.21
N VAL A 68 7.71 4.77 -10.98
CA VAL A 68 7.46 5.33 -9.64
C VAL A 68 6.85 4.29 -8.72
N LEU A 69 5.92 3.49 -9.25
CA LEU A 69 5.36 2.32 -8.56
C LEU A 69 5.86 1.06 -9.26
N LYS A 70 6.31 0.10 -8.48
CA LYS A 70 6.78 -1.19 -8.98
C LYS A 70 5.88 -2.30 -8.46
N LEU A 71 5.39 -3.13 -9.38
CA LEU A 71 4.60 -4.31 -9.01
C LEU A 71 5.58 -5.43 -8.63
N ALA A 72 5.65 -5.77 -7.36
CA ALA A 72 6.66 -6.66 -6.82
C ALA A 72 6.08 -7.80 -5.98
N PHE A 73 4.80 -8.15 -6.20
CA PHE A 73 4.11 -9.13 -5.38
C PHE A 73 3.41 -10.17 -6.24
N ASP A 74 3.66 -11.43 -5.95
CA ASP A 74 2.99 -12.56 -6.61
C ASP A 74 1.87 -13.08 -5.70
N THR A 75 0.66 -12.61 -5.93
CA THR A 75 -0.52 -13.03 -5.17
C THR A 75 -0.70 -14.54 -5.21
N GLY A 76 -0.53 -15.14 -6.39
CA GLY A 76 -0.75 -16.59 -6.57
C GLY A 76 0.15 -17.45 -5.70
N ARG A 77 1.34 -16.99 -5.40
CA ARG A 77 2.29 -17.71 -4.53
C ARG A 77 2.02 -17.52 -3.04
N ASN A 78 1.15 -16.59 -2.69
CA ASN A 78 0.95 -16.17 -1.30
C ASN A 78 -0.48 -16.39 -0.79
N LEU A 79 -1.29 -17.18 -1.51
CA LEU A 79 -2.70 -17.35 -1.20
C LEU A 79 -2.95 -17.86 0.22
N GLY A 80 -2.17 -18.86 0.65
CA GLY A 80 -2.33 -19.41 2.01
C GLY A 80 -2.08 -18.38 3.09
N ARG A 81 -1.04 -17.56 2.92
CA ARG A 81 -0.72 -16.51 3.89
C ARG A 81 -1.77 -15.41 3.90
N ILE A 82 -2.24 -15.01 2.72
CA ILE A 82 -3.29 -13.99 2.60
C ILE A 82 -4.57 -14.46 3.28
N ILE A 83 -4.98 -15.69 3.04
CA ILE A 83 -6.17 -16.29 3.69
C ILE A 83 -6.01 -16.28 5.21
N ALA A 84 -4.86 -16.73 5.71
CA ALA A 84 -4.60 -16.80 7.14
C ALA A 84 -4.67 -15.41 7.81
N LEU A 85 -4.13 -14.38 7.15
CA LEU A 85 -4.18 -13.01 7.64
C LEU A 85 -5.61 -12.47 7.66
N MET A 86 -6.36 -12.67 6.60
CA MET A 86 -7.75 -12.18 6.52
C MET A 86 -8.65 -12.87 7.53
N GLU A 87 -8.39 -14.14 7.82
CA GLU A 87 -9.12 -14.87 8.87
C GLU A 87 -8.74 -14.37 10.25
N LYS A 88 -7.44 -14.18 10.50
CA LYS A 88 -6.95 -13.69 11.81
C LYS A 88 -7.51 -12.32 12.16
N TYR A 89 -7.58 -11.42 11.18
CA TYR A 89 -8.03 -10.04 11.39
C TYR A 89 -9.45 -9.80 10.87
N ARG A 90 -10.28 -10.85 10.88
CA ARG A 90 -11.66 -10.81 10.40
C ARG A 90 -12.49 -9.70 11.04
N ASP A 91 -12.27 -9.45 12.32
CA ASP A 91 -13.06 -8.49 13.11
C ASP A 91 -12.68 -7.03 12.85
N LEU A 92 -11.55 -6.77 12.21
CA LEU A 92 -11.13 -5.38 11.93
C LEU A 92 -11.91 -4.69 10.82
N PRO A 93 -12.42 -5.23 9.71
CA PRO A 93 -11.99 -6.38 8.92
C PRO A 93 -10.81 -6.04 7.99
N MET A 94 -9.80 -6.88 7.98
CA MET A 94 -8.68 -6.73 7.05
C MET A 94 -9.15 -7.02 5.63
N ASP A 95 -8.91 -6.09 4.70
CA ASP A 95 -9.25 -6.32 3.30
C ASP A 95 -8.10 -7.01 2.55
N PHE A 96 -8.37 -7.36 1.30
CA PHE A 96 -7.41 -8.07 0.46
C PHE A 96 -6.13 -7.26 0.24
N ALA A 97 -6.26 -5.96 -0.03
CA ALA A 97 -5.10 -5.10 -0.27
C ALA A 97 -4.20 -5.02 0.98
N ASP A 98 -4.82 -4.89 2.16
CA ASP A 98 -4.08 -4.87 3.43
C ASP A 98 -3.33 -6.19 3.66
N ALA A 99 -3.99 -7.32 3.39
CA ALA A 99 -3.36 -8.64 3.53
C ALA A 99 -2.17 -8.79 2.60
N CYS A 100 -2.28 -8.28 1.38
CA CYS A 100 -1.16 -8.27 0.43
C CYS A 100 0.00 -7.43 0.95
N LEU A 101 -0.27 -6.23 1.46
CA LEU A 101 0.79 -5.35 1.99
C LEU A 101 1.48 -5.97 3.20
N VAL A 102 0.75 -6.58 4.12
CA VAL A 102 1.35 -7.27 5.26
C VAL A 102 2.25 -8.40 4.77
N THR A 103 1.78 -9.20 3.81
CA THR A 103 2.56 -10.30 3.23
C THR A 103 3.84 -9.76 2.58
N MET A 104 3.74 -8.67 1.83
CA MET A 104 4.91 -8.02 1.23
C MET A 104 5.91 -7.57 2.30
N SER A 105 5.42 -7.04 3.41
CA SER A 105 6.28 -6.62 4.52
C SER A 105 7.03 -7.80 5.14
N GLU A 106 6.44 -8.99 5.08
CA GLU A 106 7.06 -10.22 5.57
C GLU A 106 8.15 -10.74 4.65
N GLU A 107 8.04 -10.47 3.36
CA GLU A 107 9.04 -10.88 2.37
C GLU A 107 10.35 -10.08 2.51
N ASN A 108 10.27 -8.89 3.10
CA ASN A 108 11.44 -8.05 3.36
C ASN A 108 11.28 -7.38 4.73
N LYS A 109 12.02 -7.88 5.71
CA LYS A 109 11.94 -7.40 7.10
C LYS A 109 12.33 -5.93 7.27
N ASP A 110 13.05 -5.37 6.33
CA ASP A 110 13.46 -3.96 6.37
C ASP A 110 12.47 -3.06 5.64
N SER A 111 11.30 -3.58 5.28
CA SER A 111 10.30 -2.80 4.57
C SER A 111 9.53 -1.84 5.49
N LEU A 112 9.11 -0.73 4.89
CA LEU A 112 8.32 0.32 5.52
C LEU A 112 7.03 0.45 4.72
N VAL A 113 5.88 0.52 5.40
CA VAL A 113 4.58 0.73 4.73
C VAL A 113 4.20 2.19 4.84
N VAL A 114 4.03 2.84 3.71
CA VAL A 114 3.55 4.22 3.61
C VAL A 114 2.04 4.17 3.41
N THR A 115 1.29 4.69 4.37
CA THR A 115 -0.17 4.56 4.39
C THR A 115 -0.80 5.73 5.13
N LEU A 116 -2.07 6.00 4.86
CA LEU A 116 -2.90 6.90 5.66
C LEU A 116 -3.64 6.16 6.77
N ASP A 117 -3.64 4.83 6.73
CA ASP A 117 -4.37 3.99 7.68
C ASP A 117 -3.49 3.58 8.85
N GLN A 118 -3.18 4.55 9.71
CA GLN A 118 -2.38 4.29 10.90
C GLN A 118 -3.08 3.32 11.86
N LYS A 119 -4.39 3.45 11.99
CA LYS A 119 -5.17 2.65 12.97
C LYS A 119 -5.03 1.16 12.71
N ASP A 120 -5.35 0.72 11.49
CA ASP A 120 -5.34 -0.71 11.18
C ASP A 120 -3.91 -1.25 11.13
N PHE A 121 -2.99 -0.53 10.50
CA PHE A 121 -1.60 -0.98 10.41
C PHE A 121 -0.87 -0.96 11.74
N SER A 122 -1.36 -0.24 12.75
CA SER A 122 -0.82 -0.32 14.10
C SER A 122 -1.21 -1.63 14.82
N VAL A 123 -2.28 -2.28 14.37
CA VAL A 123 -2.76 -3.55 14.94
C VAL A 123 -2.17 -4.76 14.22
N TYR A 124 -2.03 -4.69 12.89
CA TYR A 124 -1.48 -5.79 12.11
C TYR A 124 -0.06 -6.12 12.57
N ARG A 125 0.29 -7.40 12.51
CA ARG A 125 1.62 -7.89 12.89
C ARG A 125 2.18 -8.74 11.76
N ARG A 126 3.44 -8.55 11.44
CA ARG A 126 4.13 -9.45 10.50
C ARG A 126 4.75 -10.61 11.28
N TYR A 127 4.82 -11.75 10.65
CA TYR A 127 5.27 -13.01 11.27
C TYR A 127 4.46 -13.35 12.52
N GLY A 128 3.24 -12.83 12.63
CA GLY A 128 2.33 -13.08 13.75
C GLY A 128 2.63 -12.30 15.03
N ARG A 129 3.75 -11.56 15.11
CA ARG A 129 4.18 -10.92 16.38
C ARG A 129 4.88 -9.58 16.24
N GLN A 130 5.49 -9.27 15.11
CA GLN A 130 6.26 -8.04 14.98
C GLN A 130 5.40 -6.89 14.49
N ALA A 131 5.57 -5.71 15.10
CA ALA A 131 4.96 -4.50 14.58
C ALA A 131 5.51 -4.20 13.19
N ILE A 132 4.65 -3.74 12.30
CA ILE A 132 5.04 -3.35 10.95
C ILE A 132 5.52 -1.89 11.00
N PRO A 133 6.74 -1.58 10.54
CA PRO A 133 7.15 -0.20 10.41
C PRO A 133 6.24 0.54 9.44
N VAL A 134 5.66 1.66 9.87
CA VAL A 134 4.75 2.46 9.04
C VAL A 134 5.19 3.92 9.02
N LEU A 135 4.89 4.58 7.91
CA LEU A 135 5.06 6.02 7.75
C LEU A 135 3.69 6.61 7.42
N THR A 136 3.21 7.49 8.30
CA THR A 136 1.91 8.15 8.18
C THR A 136 2.08 9.64 8.38
N PRO A 137 1.11 10.44 7.93
CA PRO A 137 1.16 11.89 8.20
C PRO A 137 1.04 12.23 9.66
#